data_0c4b1939f9a17ab1275e30f45a9d4d8b
#
_entry.id   0c4b1939f9a17ab1275e30f45a9d4d8b
#
_cell.length_a   1.000
_cell.length_b   1.000
_cell.length_c   1.000
_cell.angle_alpha   90.00
_cell.angle_beta   90.00
_cell.angle_gamma   90.00
#
_symmetry.space_group_name_H-M   'P 1'
#
loop_
_entity.id
_entity.type
_entity.pdbx_description
1 polymer ?
#
loop_
_entity_poly.entity_id
_entity_poly.type
_entity_poly.pdbx_seq_one_letter_code
_entity_poly.pdbx_strand_id
1 'polypeptide(L)'
;MTNTATALQQFFGSFGLPAYGKNNVPYTMDDNGEERRVSMPYITYEIVNPQPFARAMFHAWVWYRGTSYVPVCAKCDEIEAALHDGGVCINTPSGAVYIMMDDATPFAQEQPDPDINVRVMYLTMILHADTY
;
A
#
# COMPACT_ATOMS: atom_id res chain seq x y z
N MET A 1 13.31 -3.00 11.14
CA MET A 1 12.93 -2.00 10.10
C MET A 1 13.10 -2.54 8.69
N THR A 2 14.27 -3.07 8.36
CA THR A 2 14.54 -3.62 7.03
C THR A 2 13.59 -4.76 6.66
N ASN A 3 13.35 -5.70 7.57
CA ASN A 3 12.45 -6.83 7.33
C ASN A 3 11.00 -6.38 7.09
N THR A 4 10.55 -5.38 7.85
CA THR A 4 9.20 -4.83 7.69
C THR A 4 9.05 -4.15 6.32
N ALA A 5 10.03 -3.32 5.93
CA ALA A 5 10.01 -2.66 4.64
C ALA A 5 10.01 -3.66 3.48
N THR A 6 10.83 -4.71 3.57
CA THR A 6 10.87 -5.77 2.55
C THR A 6 9.54 -6.51 2.46
N ALA A 7 8.94 -6.85 3.60
CA ALA A 7 7.65 -7.54 3.62
C ALA A 7 6.52 -6.67 3.03
N LEU A 8 6.49 -5.38 3.35
CA LEU A 8 5.51 -4.46 2.80
C LEU A 8 5.65 -4.31 1.28
N GLN A 9 6.89 -4.20 0.79
CA GLN A 9 7.16 -4.14 -0.65
C GLN A 9 6.72 -5.43 -1.35
N GLN A 10 7.01 -6.58 -0.76
CA GLN A 10 6.59 -7.86 -1.29
C GLN A 10 5.06 -7.97 -1.37
N PHE A 11 4.37 -7.57 -0.31
CA PHE A 11 2.91 -7.64 -0.27
C PHE A 11 2.29 -6.71 -1.31
N PHE A 12 2.61 -5.41 -1.26
CA PHE A 12 1.98 -4.44 -2.17
C PHE A 12 2.42 -4.60 -3.61
N GLY A 13 3.62 -5.11 -3.86
CA GLY A 13 4.11 -5.41 -5.20
C GLY A 13 3.46 -6.62 -5.86
N SER A 14 2.67 -7.41 -5.14
CA SER A 14 2.06 -8.63 -5.64
C SER A 14 0.74 -8.43 -6.40
N PHE A 15 0.23 -7.20 -6.47
CA PHE A 15 -1.10 -6.91 -7.04
C PHE A 15 -1.06 -6.44 -8.50
N GLY A 16 0.07 -6.61 -9.18
CA GLY A 16 0.19 -6.26 -10.59
C GLY A 16 0.40 -4.77 -10.87
N LEU A 17 0.56 -3.95 -9.85
CA LEU A 17 0.87 -2.53 -9.97
C LEU A 17 2.23 -2.25 -9.33
N PRO A 18 2.96 -1.23 -9.82
CA PRO A 18 4.14 -0.75 -9.11
C PRO A 18 3.76 -0.30 -7.69
N ALA A 19 4.60 -0.61 -6.72
CA ALA A 19 4.39 -0.22 -5.33
C ALA A 19 5.63 0.50 -4.80
N TYR A 20 5.40 1.59 -4.06
CA TYR A 20 6.46 2.44 -3.55
C TYR A 20 6.18 2.83 -2.10
N GLY A 21 7.22 3.00 -1.30
CA GLY A 21 7.08 3.69 -0.02
C GLY A 21 6.48 5.07 -0.23
N LYS A 22 5.73 5.57 0.72
CA LYS A 22 4.86 6.75 0.59
C LYS A 22 5.53 7.97 -0.07
N ASN A 23 6.77 8.25 0.20
CA ASN A 23 7.47 9.42 -0.34
C ASN A 23 8.55 9.06 -1.36
N ASN A 24 8.52 7.82 -1.87
CA ASN A 24 9.55 7.30 -2.75
C ASN A 24 9.07 7.03 -4.17
N VAL A 25 7.98 7.67 -4.59
CA VAL A 25 7.52 7.56 -5.98
C VAL A 25 8.58 8.19 -6.88
N PRO A 26 9.18 7.41 -7.80
CA PRO A 26 10.27 7.94 -8.61
C PRO A 26 9.79 8.94 -9.65
N TYR A 27 10.73 9.75 -10.13
CA TYR A 27 10.52 10.66 -11.24
C TYR A 27 11.21 10.09 -12.47
N THR A 28 10.61 10.33 -13.63
CA THR A 28 11.22 10.02 -14.93
C THR A 28 11.39 11.30 -15.72
N MET A 29 12.32 11.28 -16.69
CA MET A 29 12.48 12.38 -17.63
C MET A 29 11.53 12.16 -18.80
N ASP A 30 10.77 13.19 -19.16
CA ASP A 30 9.94 13.15 -20.36
C ASP A 30 10.76 13.49 -21.63
N ASP A 31 10.11 13.46 -22.79
CA ASP A 31 10.77 13.76 -24.07
C ASP A 31 11.31 15.19 -24.16
N ASN A 32 10.80 16.09 -23.32
CA ASN A 32 11.25 17.49 -23.26
C ASN A 32 12.33 17.70 -22.20
N GLY A 33 12.80 16.65 -21.53
CA GLY A 33 13.80 16.75 -20.48
C GLY A 33 13.27 17.23 -19.14
N GLU A 34 11.95 17.28 -18.94
CA GLU A 34 11.34 17.66 -17.68
C GLU A 34 11.14 16.44 -16.78
N GLU A 35 11.38 16.63 -15.47
CA GLU A 35 11.10 15.58 -14.49
C GLU A 35 9.59 15.45 -14.26
N ARG A 36 9.10 14.22 -14.30
CA ARG A 36 7.71 13.88 -13.98
C ARG A 36 7.68 12.64 -13.11
N ARG A 37 6.68 12.54 -12.24
CA ARG A 37 6.43 11.29 -11.51
C ARG A 37 6.06 10.20 -12.50
N VAL A 38 6.40 8.95 -12.14
CA VAL A 38 5.98 7.80 -12.93
C VAL A 38 4.46 7.78 -13.07
N SER A 39 3.99 7.22 -14.17
CA SER A 39 2.56 7.20 -14.49
C SER A 39 1.77 6.32 -13.52
N MET A 40 0.56 6.77 -13.17
CA MET A 40 -0.42 5.93 -12.50
C MET A 40 -0.91 4.85 -13.47
N PRO A 41 -1.38 3.70 -12.98
CA PRO A 41 -1.68 3.41 -11.57
C PRO A 41 -0.47 2.92 -10.79
N TYR A 42 -0.47 3.16 -9.50
CA TYR A 42 0.51 2.62 -8.56
C TYR A 42 -0.06 2.59 -7.14
N ILE A 43 0.65 1.90 -6.25
CA ILE A 43 0.31 1.84 -4.83
C ILE A 43 1.43 2.50 -4.04
N THR A 44 1.08 3.32 -3.06
CA THR A 44 2.02 3.83 -2.08
C THR A 44 1.64 3.34 -0.69
N TYR A 45 2.61 3.12 0.17
CA TYR A 45 2.35 2.61 1.51
C TYR A 45 3.27 3.27 2.54
N GLU A 46 2.77 3.38 3.78
CA GLU A 46 3.57 3.81 4.91
C GLU A 46 4.49 2.67 5.35
N ILE A 47 5.71 3.03 5.73
CA ILE A 47 6.62 2.09 6.37
C ILE A 47 6.57 2.38 7.85
N VAL A 48 6.07 1.43 8.64
CA VAL A 48 5.99 1.52 10.09
C VAL A 48 6.76 0.37 10.70
N ASN A 49 7.28 0.59 11.88
CA ASN A 49 8.02 -0.44 12.62
C ASN A 49 7.42 -0.53 14.03
N PRO A 50 6.43 -1.42 14.24
CA PRO A 50 5.83 -1.55 15.56
C PRO A 50 6.86 -2.08 16.57
N GLN A 51 6.60 -1.83 17.85
CA GLN A 51 7.36 -2.47 18.92
C GLN A 51 7.23 -3.98 18.78
N PRO A 52 8.26 -4.77 19.17
CA PRO A 52 8.17 -6.23 19.11
C PRO A 52 6.89 -6.75 19.78
N PHE A 53 6.21 -7.67 19.11
CA PHE A 53 4.95 -8.30 19.55
C PHE A 53 3.79 -7.32 19.74
N ALA A 54 3.93 -6.07 19.31
CA ALA A 54 2.86 -5.09 19.30
C ALA A 54 2.23 -4.98 17.91
N ARG A 55 1.08 -4.33 17.84
CA ARG A 55 0.39 -4.03 16.58
C ARG A 55 0.47 -2.55 16.31
N ALA A 56 0.58 -2.18 15.05
CA ALA A 56 0.53 -0.80 14.60
C ALA A 56 -0.43 -0.65 13.44
N MET A 57 -1.24 0.40 13.47
CA MET A 57 -2.07 0.77 12.33
C MET A 57 -1.18 1.44 11.29
N PHE A 58 -1.40 1.14 10.02
CA PHE A 58 -0.71 1.80 8.94
C PHE A 58 -1.62 1.95 7.73
N HIS A 59 -1.18 2.75 6.78
CA HIS A 59 -2.00 3.12 5.64
C HIS A 59 -1.28 2.88 4.33
N ALA A 60 -2.09 2.67 3.28
CA ALA A 60 -1.64 2.63 1.91
C ALA A 60 -2.62 3.38 1.04
N TRP A 61 -2.18 3.74 -0.16
CA TRP A 61 -2.99 4.49 -1.11
C TRP A 61 -2.91 3.82 -2.47
N VAL A 62 -4.05 3.66 -3.13
CA VAL A 62 -4.12 3.16 -4.50
C VAL A 62 -4.48 4.34 -5.39
N TRP A 63 -3.63 4.62 -6.37
CA TRP A 63 -3.71 5.80 -7.23
C TRP A 63 -4.03 5.41 -8.66
N TYR A 64 -5.09 5.97 -9.20
CA TYR A 64 -5.48 5.78 -10.59
C TYR A 64 -5.73 7.12 -11.25
N ARG A 65 -5.32 7.25 -12.50
CA ARG A 65 -5.68 8.41 -13.32
C ARG A 65 -6.98 8.11 -14.06
N GLY A 66 -7.92 9.03 -13.97
CA GLY A 66 -9.24 8.91 -14.59
C GLY A 66 -10.31 9.58 -13.76
N THR A 67 -11.54 9.52 -14.24
CA THR A 67 -12.70 10.14 -13.59
C THR A 67 -13.67 9.13 -12.96
N SER A 68 -13.37 7.84 -13.10
CA SER A 68 -14.17 6.76 -12.52
C SER A 68 -13.45 6.11 -11.34
N TYR A 69 -14.19 5.78 -10.30
CA TYR A 69 -13.67 5.01 -9.16
C TYR A 69 -13.68 3.49 -9.41
N VAL A 70 -14.24 3.01 -10.53
CA VAL A 70 -14.34 1.57 -10.78
C VAL A 70 -12.98 0.87 -10.77
N PRO A 71 -11.95 1.36 -11.50
CA PRO A 71 -10.66 0.66 -11.49
C PRO A 71 -9.98 0.64 -10.12
N VAL A 72 -10.01 1.75 -9.40
CA VAL A 72 -9.36 1.82 -8.08
C VAL A 72 -10.10 0.96 -7.05
N CYS A 73 -11.42 0.93 -7.11
CA CYS A 73 -12.22 0.07 -6.23
C CYS A 73 -11.97 -1.40 -6.52
N ALA A 74 -11.85 -1.78 -7.79
CA ALA A 74 -11.52 -3.16 -8.17
C ALA A 74 -10.17 -3.61 -7.60
N LYS A 75 -9.17 -2.72 -7.63
CA LYS A 75 -7.86 -3.01 -7.04
C LYS A 75 -7.94 -3.12 -5.52
N CYS A 76 -8.70 -2.28 -4.87
CA CYS A 76 -8.94 -2.37 -3.43
C CYS A 76 -9.60 -3.69 -3.05
N ASP A 77 -10.54 -4.16 -3.86
CA ASP A 77 -11.19 -5.46 -3.64
C ASP A 77 -10.20 -6.63 -3.72
N GLU A 78 -9.24 -6.57 -4.66
CA GLU A 78 -8.17 -7.58 -4.74
C GLU A 78 -7.32 -7.60 -3.48
N ILE A 79 -6.94 -6.43 -2.97
CA ILE A 79 -6.12 -6.31 -1.76
C ILE A 79 -6.92 -6.81 -0.55
N GLU A 80 -8.19 -6.41 -0.44
CA GLU A 80 -9.07 -6.88 0.63
C GLU A 80 -9.21 -8.39 0.61
N ALA A 81 -9.42 -8.98 -0.57
CA ALA A 81 -9.54 -10.43 -0.72
C ALA A 81 -8.27 -11.16 -0.24
N ALA A 82 -7.09 -10.60 -0.48
CA ALA A 82 -5.83 -11.16 -0.02
C ALA A 82 -5.70 -11.17 1.51
N LEU A 83 -6.43 -10.27 2.19
CA LEU A 83 -6.38 -10.13 3.65
C LEU A 83 -7.53 -10.87 4.37
N HIS A 84 -8.39 -11.60 3.66
CA HIS A 84 -9.43 -12.41 4.27
C HIS A 84 -8.82 -13.54 5.12
N ASP A 85 -9.64 -14.07 6.04
CA ASP A 85 -9.27 -15.20 6.89
C ASP A 85 -8.06 -14.93 7.81
N GLY A 86 -8.05 -13.73 8.40
CA GLY A 86 -7.05 -13.36 9.40
C GLY A 86 -5.81 -12.67 8.88
N GLY A 87 -5.78 -12.37 7.59
CA GLY A 87 -4.68 -11.64 6.99
C GLY A 87 -3.61 -12.52 6.36
N VAL A 88 -2.43 -11.96 6.12
CA VAL A 88 -1.29 -12.66 5.53
C VAL A 88 -0.10 -12.62 6.47
N CYS A 89 0.71 -13.68 6.40
CA CYS A 89 1.98 -13.77 7.11
C CYS A 89 3.10 -13.83 6.08
N ILE A 90 4.06 -12.94 6.21
CA ILE A 90 5.24 -12.91 5.33
C ILE A 90 6.46 -13.23 6.18
N ASN A 91 7.14 -14.33 5.82
CA ASN A 91 8.37 -14.73 6.50
C ASN A 91 9.53 -13.87 6.00
N THR A 92 10.35 -13.43 6.95
CA THR A 92 11.55 -12.65 6.70
C THR A 92 12.76 -13.38 7.30
N PRO A 93 14.01 -13.00 6.95
CA PRO A 93 15.20 -13.68 7.49
C PRO A 93 15.27 -13.72 9.01
N SER A 94 14.71 -12.73 9.71
CA SER A 94 14.80 -12.66 11.17
C SER A 94 13.46 -12.68 11.87
N GLY A 95 12.38 -13.07 11.18
CA GLY A 95 11.06 -13.11 11.82
C GLY A 95 9.93 -13.26 10.84
N ALA A 96 8.76 -12.79 11.23
CA ALA A 96 7.57 -12.79 10.41
C ALA A 96 6.83 -11.48 10.54
N VAL A 97 6.21 -11.04 9.46
CA VAL A 97 5.37 -9.84 9.42
C VAL A 97 3.96 -10.25 9.05
N TYR A 98 2.99 -9.85 9.86
CA TYR A 98 1.57 -10.12 9.65
C TYR A 98 0.88 -8.83 9.23
N ILE A 99 0.08 -8.89 8.18
CA ILE A 99 -0.74 -7.79 7.69
C ILE A 99 -2.19 -8.21 7.74
N MET A 100 -3.03 -7.44 8.41
CA MET A 100 -4.44 -7.77 8.64
C MET A 100 -5.31 -6.54 8.48
N MET A 101 -6.61 -6.80 8.29
CA MET A 101 -7.60 -5.72 8.34
C MET A 101 -7.89 -5.34 9.80
N ASP A 102 -8.24 -4.06 10.01
CA ASP A 102 -8.73 -3.59 11.30
C ASP A 102 -10.24 -3.75 11.34
N ASP A 103 -10.75 -4.34 12.43
CA ASP A 103 -12.18 -4.59 12.58
C ASP A 103 -12.99 -3.33 12.94
N ALA A 104 -12.32 -2.27 13.39
CA ALA A 104 -12.98 -1.08 13.93
C ALA A 104 -13.08 0.07 12.93
N THR A 105 -12.33 0.01 11.82
CA THR A 105 -12.29 1.09 10.83
C THR A 105 -12.58 0.55 9.43
N PRO A 106 -13.13 1.38 8.52
CA PRO A 106 -13.27 0.96 7.12
C PRO A 106 -11.91 0.58 6.52
N PHE A 107 -11.90 -0.52 5.75
CA PHE A 107 -10.68 -0.95 5.07
C PHE A 107 -10.24 0.07 4.01
N ALA A 108 -11.19 0.55 3.22
CA ALA A 108 -10.91 1.48 2.12
C ALA A 108 -11.85 2.67 2.18
N GLN A 109 -11.30 3.86 1.94
CA GLN A 109 -12.03 5.10 1.92
C GLN A 109 -11.57 5.95 0.75
N GLU A 110 -12.50 6.69 0.16
CA GLU A 110 -12.21 7.67 -0.85
C GLU A 110 -11.39 8.82 -0.25
N GLN A 111 -10.31 9.21 -0.94
CA GLN A 111 -9.53 10.38 -0.58
C GLN A 111 -9.59 11.39 -1.74
N PRO A 112 -10.09 12.60 -1.52
CA PRO A 112 -10.08 13.63 -2.56
C PRO A 112 -8.66 14.02 -2.96
N ASP A 113 -8.46 14.32 -4.24
CA ASP A 113 -7.21 14.83 -4.77
C ASP A 113 -7.49 16.15 -5.51
N PRO A 114 -6.59 17.16 -5.43
CA PRO A 114 -6.77 18.42 -6.15
C PRO A 114 -6.90 18.25 -7.66
N ASP A 115 -6.29 17.21 -8.25
CA ASP A 115 -6.43 16.91 -9.67
C ASP A 115 -7.74 16.13 -9.88
N ILE A 116 -8.66 16.71 -10.64
CA ILE A 116 -9.97 16.11 -10.93
C ILE A 116 -9.88 14.83 -11.76
N ASN A 117 -8.72 14.55 -12.36
CA ASN A 117 -8.48 13.34 -13.15
C ASN A 117 -7.71 12.27 -12.36
N VAL A 118 -7.67 12.39 -11.04
CA VAL A 118 -7.02 11.41 -10.17
C VAL A 118 -8.04 10.86 -9.18
N ARG A 119 -8.04 9.55 -9.02
CA ARG A 119 -8.86 8.84 -8.03
C ARG A 119 -7.97 8.08 -7.09
N VAL A 120 -8.13 8.33 -5.81
CA VAL A 120 -7.31 7.74 -4.76
C VAL A 120 -8.21 7.07 -3.75
N MET A 121 -7.87 5.82 -3.40
CA MET A 121 -8.46 5.13 -2.25
C MET A 121 -7.40 4.95 -1.19
N TYR A 122 -7.79 5.22 0.03
CA TYR A 122 -6.93 5.16 1.20
C TYR A 122 -7.31 3.93 2.01
N LEU A 123 -6.32 3.10 2.28
CA LEU A 123 -6.50 1.81 2.95
C LEU A 123 -5.97 1.87 4.38
N THR A 124 -6.67 1.24 5.30
CA THR A 124 -6.25 1.12 6.69
C THR A 124 -6.06 -0.35 7.04
N MET A 125 -4.89 -0.68 7.59
CA MET A 125 -4.49 -2.04 7.92
C MET A 125 -3.75 -2.06 9.25
N ILE A 126 -3.58 -3.25 9.80
CA ILE A 126 -2.80 -3.51 11.01
C ILE A 126 -1.55 -4.30 10.64
N LEU A 127 -0.43 -3.91 11.19
CA LEU A 127 0.84 -4.62 11.04
C LEU A 127 1.29 -5.14 12.39
N HIS A 128 1.71 -6.39 12.41
CA HIS A 128 2.30 -7.04 13.57
C HIS A 128 3.60 -7.70 13.13
N ALA A 129 4.69 -7.43 13.81
CA ALA A 129 5.99 -7.98 13.48
C ALA A 129 6.53 -8.80 14.63
N ASP A 130 6.86 -10.05 14.37
CA ASP A 130 7.55 -10.94 15.30
C ASP A 130 9.01 -11.10 14.84
N THR A 131 9.94 -10.90 15.74
CA THR A 131 11.36 -11.11 15.47
C THR A 131 11.87 -12.34 16.25
N TYR A 132 12.69 -13.11 15.59
CA TYR A 132 13.34 -14.28 16.22
C TYR A 132 14.54 -13.88 17.04
#